data_edabcad0a9d4c4f166b16d488602fa6d
#
_entry.id   edabcad0a9d4c4f166b16d488602fa6d
#
_cell.length_a   1.000
_cell.length_b   1.000
_cell.length_c   1.000
_cell.angle_alpha   90.00
_cell.angle_beta   90.00
_cell.angle_gamma   90.00
#
_symmetry.space_group_name_H-M   'P 1'
#
loop_
_entity.id
_entity.type
_entity.pdbx_description
1 polymer ?
#
loop_
_entity_poly.entity_id
_entity_poly.type
_entity_poly.pdbx_seq_one_letter_code
_entity_poly.pdbx_strand_id
1 'polypeptide(L)'
;DEDWHKYWVDKRLQWWSDQGVNSQKIKLLEVEKEELSHYSKATFDIMYEFPHGLEELEGVANRTDFDLGSHTKNQDDFKISSKVKENKDSTTKLVIQDLETKEWFIPFVIEPSAGVERGVLAVLNEAYTVEEENNRTVLKLKSHLSPIKAAVIPLKRNNQDLVNLANKVKSELQSLGLGRVMIENSGNIGKNYRRHDEIGTPMCITVDFESLENQSVTVRDRDTMKQERISLSEISTY
;
A
#
# COMPACT_ATOMS: atom_id res chain seq x y z
N ASP A 1 -13.43 -22.42 10.13
CA ASP A 1 -12.62 -22.00 8.98
C ASP A 1 -13.38 -21.04 8.06
N GLU A 2 -14.68 -21.26 7.79
CA GLU A 2 -15.49 -20.45 6.87
C GLU A 2 -15.62 -19.00 7.34
N ASP A 3 -15.86 -18.78 8.65
CA ASP A 3 -15.93 -17.42 9.20
C ASP A 3 -14.60 -16.66 9.06
N TRP A 4 -13.47 -17.37 9.26
CA TRP A 4 -12.15 -16.79 9.04
C TRP A 4 -11.85 -16.52 7.58
N HIS A 5 -12.32 -17.38 6.66
CA HIS A 5 -12.20 -17.14 5.23
C HIS A 5 -12.94 -15.86 4.82
N LYS A 6 -14.21 -15.74 5.22
CA LYS A 6 -15.00 -14.53 4.99
C LYS A 6 -14.37 -13.28 5.61
N TYR A 7 -13.89 -13.38 6.86
CA TYR A 7 -13.20 -12.28 7.53
C TYR A 7 -12.00 -11.78 6.70
N TRP A 8 -11.17 -12.69 6.17
CA TRP A 8 -10.01 -12.29 5.38
C TRP A 8 -10.40 -11.72 4.02
N VAL A 9 -11.44 -12.23 3.35
CA VAL A 9 -11.98 -11.63 2.13
C VAL A 9 -12.38 -10.17 2.40
N ASP A 10 -13.18 -9.93 3.44
CA ASP A 10 -13.62 -8.57 3.79
C ASP A 10 -12.43 -7.65 4.14
N LYS A 11 -11.44 -8.17 4.88
CA LYS A 11 -10.22 -7.43 5.21
C LYS A 11 -9.38 -7.08 3.99
N ARG A 12 -9.29 -7.97 3.01
CA ARG A 12 -8.54 -7.71 1.79
C ARG A 12 -9.24 -6.69 0.88
N LEU A 13 -10.55 -6.76 0.75
CA LEU A 13 -11.36 -5.76 0.05
C LEU A 13 -11.16 -4.37 0.66
N GLN A 14 -11.21 -4.27 2.00
CA GLN A 14 -10.96 -3.01 2.70
C GLN A 14 -9.53 -2.53 2.46
N TRP A 15 -8.53 -3.44 2.53
CA TRP A 15 -7.14 -3.07 2.30
C TRP A 15 -6.91 -2.48 0.91
N TRP A 16 -7.50 -3.05 -0.15
CA TRP A 16 -7.41 -2.48 -1.50
C TRP A 16 -8.04 -1.10 -1.58
N SER A 17 -9.17 -0.89 -0.93
CA SER A 17 -9.81 0.44 -0.83
C SER A 17 -8.88 1.45 -0.14
N ASP A 18 -8.21 1.04 0.93
CA ASP A 18 -7.23 1.89 1.65
C ASP A 18 -6.01 2.23 0.78
N GLN A 19 -5.63 1.35 -0.16
CA GLN A 19 -4.60 1.64 -1.17
C GLN A 19 -5.09 2.58 -2.28
N GLY A 20 -6.38 2.91 -2.31
CA GLY A 20 -6.97 3.82 -3.29
C GLY A 20 -7.60 3.13 -4.49
N VAL A 21 -7.73 1.80 -4.46
CA VAL A 21 -8.45 1.06 -5.50
C VAL A 21 -9.96 1.27 -5.34
N ASN A 22 -10.62 1.68 -6.43
CA ASN A 22 -12.04 1.97 -6.41
C ASN A 22 -12.87 0.69 -6.27
N SER A 23 -13.64 0.60 -5.19
CA SER A 23 -14.49 -0.57 -4.91
C SER A 23 -15.54 -0.86 -6.00
N GLN A 24 -15.93 0.13 -6.78
CA GLN A 24 -16.85 -0.06 -7.93
C GLN A 24 -16.21 -0.82 -9.08
N LYS A 25 -14.89 -0.84 -9.17
CA LYS A 25 -14.13 -1.60 -10.17
C LYS A 25 -13.71 -2.98 -9.67
N ILE A 26 -14.03 -3.30 -8.44
CA ILE A 26 -13.76 -4.63 -7.84
C ILE A 26 -15.00 -5.49 -7.99
N LYS A 27 -14.79 -6.75 -8.37
CA LYS A 27 -15.79 -7.81 -8.34
C LYS A 27 -15.23 -8.98 -7.56
N LEU A 28 -16.03 -9.53 -6.66
CA LEU A 28 -15.71 -10.76 -5.94
C LEU A 28 -16.27 -11.94 -6.73
N LEU A 29 -15.43 -12.90 -7.07
CA LEU A 29 -15.78 -14.12 -7.77
C LEU A 29 -15.48 -15.32 -6.87
N GLU A 30 -16.48 -16.15 -6.60
CA GLU A 30 -16.26 -17.45 -5.98
C GLU A 30 -15.82 -18.44 -7.06
N VAL A 31 -14.69 -19.11 -6.83
CA VAL A 31 -14.13 -20.09 -7.77
C VAL A 31 -14.97 -21.36 -7.72
N GLU A 32 -15.39 -21.86 -8.87
CA GLU A 32 -16.17 -23.09 -8.98
C GLU A 32 -15.39 -24.30 -8.46
N LYS A 33 -16.11 -25.27 -7.90
CA LYS A 33 -15.48 -26.44 -7.23
C LYS A 33 -14.54 -27.24 -8.13
N GLU A 34 -14.86 -27.28 -9.41
CA GLU A 34 -14.11 -28.01 -10.45
C GLU A 34 -12.80 -27.32 -10.80
N GLU A 35 -12.71 -26.02 -10.53
CA GLU A 35 -11.52 -25.17 -10.81
C GLU A 35 -10.64 -24.98 -9.57
N LEU A 36 -11.13 -25.39 -8.39
CA LEU A 36 -10.35 -25.25 -7.16
C LEU A 36 -9.05 -26.06 -7.23
N SER A 37 -7.99 -25.44 -6.73
CA SER A 37 -6.74 -26.16 -6.49
C SER A 37 -6.94 -27.29 -5.50
N HIS A 38 -6.20 -28.38 -5.65
CA HIS A 38 -6.32 -29.61 -4.85
C HIS A 38 -6.16 -29.40 -3.33
N TYR A 39 -5.54 -28.31 -2.93
CA TYR A 39 -5.33 -27.91 -1.53
C TYR A 39 -6.43 -26.99 -0.99
N SER A 40 -7.30 -26.48 -1.84
CA SER A 40 -8.31 -25.48 -1.44
C SER A 40 -9.70 -26.13 -1.25
N LYS A 41 -10.37 -25.71 -0.18
CA LYS A 41 -11.79 -26.02 0.08
C LYS A 41 -12.71 -25.01 -0.59
N ALA A 42 -12.26 -23.75 -0.66
CA ALA A 42 -12.96 -22.63 -1.27
C ALA A 42 -11.94 -21.51 -1.59
N THR A 43 -12.16 -20.79 -2.66
CA THR A 43 -11.34 -19.62 -3.06
C THR A 43 -12.27 -18.53 -3.54
N PHE A 44 -11.97 -17.29 -3.12
CA PHE A 44 -12.56 -16.09 -3.69
C PHE A 44 -11.47 -15.30 -4.42
N ASP A 45 -11.75 -14.95 -5.67
CA ASP A 45 -10.91 -14.06 -6.46
C ASP A 45 -11.45 -12.65 -6.39
N ILE A 46 -10.59 -11.73 -5.95
CA ILE A 46 -10.83 -10.30 -6.01
C ILE A 46 -10.40 -9.85 -7.40
N MET A 47 -11.38 -9.65 -8.28
CA MET A 47 -11.18 -9.20 -9.65
C MET A 47 -11.17 -7.68 -9.70
N TYR A 48 -10.33 -7.11 -10.55
CA TYR A 48 -10.27 -5.67 -10.78
C TYR A 48 -10.41 -5.37 -12.28
N GLU A 49 -11.17 -4.31 -12.59
CA GLU A 49 -11.39 -3.85 -13.96
C GLU A 49 -10.22 -2.98 -14.43
N PHE A 50 -9.23 -3.65 -15.03
CA PHE A 50 -8.09 -3.00 -15.69
C PHE A 50 -8.51 -2.36 -17.02
N PRO A 51 -7.69 -1.47 -17.63
CA PRO A 51 -7.99 -0.92 -18.95
C PRO A 51 -8.12 -1.96 -20.08
N HIS A 52 -7.53 -3.13 -19.90
CA HIS A 52 -7.56 -4.26 -20.84
C HIS A 52 -8.60 -5.34 -20.49
N GLY A 53 -9.35 -5.16 -19.41
CA GLY A 53 -10.42 -6.07 -19.01
C GLY A 53 -10.41 -6.43 -17.52
N LEU A 54 -11.34 -7.28 -17.15
CA LEU A 54 -11.49 -7.78 -15.79
C LEU A 54 -10.48 -8.91 -15.56
N GLU A 55 -9.56 -8.72 -14.62
CA GLU A 55 -8.50 -9.67 -14.29
C GLU A 55 -8.39 -9.84 -12.78
N GLU A 56 -7.88 -10.99 -12.36
CA GLU A 56 -7.61 -11.28 -10.95
C GLU A 56 -6.55 -10.31 -10.39
N LEU A 57 -6.88 -9.70 -9.25
CA LEU A 57 -5.98 -8.85 -8.47
C LEU A 57 -5.38 -9.60 -7.29
N GLU A 58 -6.20 -10.41 -6.63
CA GLU A 58 -5.82 -11.19 -5.46
C GLU A 58 -6.74 -12.40 -5.31
N GLY A 59 -6.18 -13.57 -4.99
CA GLY A 59 -6.94 -14.73 -4.56
C GLY A 59 -6.94 -14.86 -3.03
N VAL A 60 -8.04 -15.29 -2.44
CA VAL A 60 -8.14 -15.62 -1.01
C VAL A 60 -8.62 -17.06 -0.89
N ALA A 61 -7.72 -17.97 -0.55
CA ALA A 61 -7.97 -19.40 -0.50
C ALA A 61 -8.09 -19.93 0.93
N ASN A 62 -9.09 -20.79 1.17
CA ASN A 62 -9.16 -21.63 2.36
C ASN A 62 -8.41 -22.94 2.04
N ARG A 63 -7.15 -23.04 2.46
CA ARG A 63 -6.26 -24.17 2.19
C ARG A 63 -6.43 -25.32 3.16
N THR A 64 -7.38 -25.21 4.08
CA THR A 64 -7.65 -26.21 5.12
C THR A 64 -6.40 -26.50 5.98
N ASP A 65 -6.26 -27.73 6.44
CA ASP A 65 -5.07 -28.26 7.13
C ASP A 65 -4.02 -28.85 6.16
N PHE A 66 -4.20 -28.63 4.83
CA PHE A 66 -3.37 -29.26 3.80
C PHE A 66 -1.89 -29.01 3.99
N ASP A 67 -1.47 -27.74 4.06
CA ASP A 67 -0.05 -27.38 4.12
C ASP A 67 0.60 -27.83 5.43
N LEU A 68 -0.01 -27.44 6.56
CA LEU A 68 0.53 -27.77 7.88
C LEU A 68 0.47 -29.27 8.16
N GLY A 69 -0.56 -29.95 7.66
CA GLY A 69 -0.70 -31.39 7.73
C GLY A 69 0.39 -32.09 6.92
N SER A 70 0.59 -31.70 5.67
CA SER A 70 1.62 -32.28 4.79
C SER A 70 3.04 -32.13 5.34
N HIS A 71 3.28 -31.08 6.13
CA HIS A 71 4.61 -30.81 6.71
C HIS A 71 4.75 -31.25 8.17
N THR A 72 3.71 -31.81 8.77
CA THR A 72 3.76 -32.34 10.14
C THR A 72 4.18 -33.83 10.15
N LYS A 73 5.18 -34.14 10.96
CA LYS A 73 5.58 -35.52 11.23
C LYS A 73 4.77 -36.16 12.36
N ASN A 74 4.70 -37.50 12.36
CA ASN A 74 4.15 -38.31 13.47
C ASN A 74 2.72 -37.88 13.87
N GLN A 75 1.85 -37.67 12.90
CA GLN A 75 0.46 -37.26 13.15
C GLN A 75 -0.28 -38.24 14.05
N ASP A 76 -0.01 -39.52 13.92
CA ASP A 76 -0.62 -40.59 14.74
C ASP A 76 -0.33 -40.43 16.23
N ASP A 77 0.81 -39.87 16.60
CA ASP A 77 1.20 -39.63 17.99
C ASP A 77 0.23 -38.66 18.71
N PHE A 78 -0.50 -37.85 17.95
CA PHE A 78 -1.42 -36.82 18.46
C PHE A 78 -2.89 -37.21 18.32
N LYS A 79 -3.20 -38.36 17.72
CA LYS A 79 -4.58 -38.79 17.42
C LYS A 79 -5.34 -37.74 16.58
N ILE A 80 -4.64 -37.06 15.65
CA ILE A 80 -5.23 -36.06 14.78
C ILE A 80 -5.74 -36.73 13.52
N SER A 81 -6.99 -36.44 13.16
CA SER A 81 -7.55 -36.82 11.87
C SER A 81 -7.19 -35.75 10.82
N SER A 82 -6.06 -35.92 10.16
CA SER A 82 -5.74 -35.11 8.98
C SER A 82 -6.19 -35.84 7.72
N LYS A 83 -6.76 -35.09 6.77
CA LYS A 83 -7.12 -35.59 5.43
C LYS A 83 -5.92 -35.69 4.49
N VAL A 84 -4.79 -35.17 4.92
CA VAL A 84 -3.59 -35.00 4.10
C VAL A 84 -2.59 -36.14 4.38
N LYS A 85 -1.98 -36.63 3.32
CA LYS A 85 -0.91 -37.61 3.43
C LYS A 85 0.32 -36.98 4.09
N GLU A 86 0.74 -37.62 5.20
CA GLU A 86 1.93 -37.20 5.94
C GLU A 86 3.19 -37.19 5.05
N ASN A 87 4.01 -36.16 5.17
CA ASN A 87 5.34 -36.15 4.58
C ASN A 87 6.32 -36.88 5.53
N LYS A 88 6.73 -38.06 5.14
CA LYS A 88 7.61 -38.92 5.94
C LYS A 88 8.99 -38.30 6.20
N ASP A 89 9.43 -37.41 5.33
CA ASP A 89 10.71 -36.71 5.45
C ASP A 89 10.64 -35.46 6.31
N SER A 90 9.43 -35.08 6.74
CA SER A 90 9.26 -33.93 7.61
C SER A 90 9.82 -34.17 9.00
N THR A 91 10.57 -33.20 9.51
CA THR A 91 11.09 -33.19 10.88
C THR A 91 10.33 -32.23 11.79
N THR A 92 9.36 -31.51 11.24
CA THR A 92 8.65 -30.43 11.92
C THR A 92 7.34 -30.91 12.55
N LYS A 93 6.99 -30.33 13.67
CA LYS A 93 5.70 -30.52 14.36
C LYS A 93 4.89 -29.23 14.22
N LEU A 94 3.85 -29.24 13.39
CA LEU A 94 2.99 -28.08 13.11
C LEU A 94 1.58 -28.28 13.65
N VAL A 95 1.49 -28.80 14.87
CA VAL A 95 0.23 -29.01 15.60
C VAL A 95 0.15 -28.09 16.78
N ILE A 96 -1.05 -27.67 17.14
CA ILE A 96 -1.35 -26.85 18.31
C ILE A 96 -2.25 -27.63 19.26
N GLN A 97 -2.01 -27.49 20.55
CA GLN A 97 -2.92 -28.00 21.57
C GLN A 97 -3.87 -26.90 22.01
N ASP A 98 -5.15 -27.17 21.93
CA ASP A 98 -6.17 -26.32 22.55
C ASP A 98 -5.97 -26.35 24.08
N LEU A 99 -5.84 -25.18 24.69
CA LEU A 99 -5.53 -25.08 26.12
C LEU A 99 -6.72 -25.41 27.02
N GLU A 100 -7.94 -25.32 26.51
CA GLU A 100 -9.17 -25.62 27.24
C GLU A 100 -9.53 -27.11 27.13
N THR A 101 -9.63 -27.62 25.87
CA THR A 101 -10.03 -28.98 25.61
C THR A 101 -8.89 -30.00 25.76
N LYS A 102 -7.63 -29.54 25.70
CA LYS A 102 -6.40 -30.33 25.65
C LYS A 102 -6.28 -31.21 24.40
N GLU A 103 -7.13 -31.01 23.41
CA GLU A 103 -7.07 -31.69 22.13
C GLU A 103 -5.98 -31.09 21.23
N TRP A 104 -5.35 -31.93 20.44
CA TRP A 104 -4.39 -31.52 19.43
C TRP A 104 -5.09 -31.38 18.09
N PHE A 105 -4.75 -30.33 17.35
CA PHE A 105 -5.26 -30.10 16.00
C PHE A 105 -4.20 -29.48 15.09
N ILE A 106 -4.39 -29.64 13.79
CA ILE A 106 -3.62 -28.94 12.76
C ILE A 106 -4.42 -27.71 12.37
N PRO A 107 -3.86 -26.48 12.52
CA PRO A 107 -4.55 -25.27 12.12
C PRO A 107 -4.86 -25.24 10.62
N PHE A 108 -5.99 -24.64 10.27
CA PHE A 108 -6.31 -24.32 8.89
C PHE A 108 -5.59 -23.04 8.48
N VAL A 109 -5.22 -22.97 7.19
CA VAL A 109 -4.57 -21.81 6.60
C VAL A 109 -5.55 -21.08 5.70
N ILE A 110 -5.71 -19.78 5.91
CA ILE A 110 -6.36 -18.87 4.96
C ILE A 110 -5.26 -18.05 4.31
N GLU A 111 -5.16 -18.12 3.00
CA GLU A 111 -4.09 -17.51 2.21
C GLU A 111 -4.63 -16.40 1.32
N PRO A 112 -4.46 -15.13 1.69
CA PRO A 112 -4.53 -14.03 0.73
C PRO A 112 -3.25 -13.99 -0.10
N SER A 113 -3.36 -13.99 -1.44
CA SER A 113 -2.22 -14.01 -2.36
C SER A 113 -2.43 -13.03 -3.51
N ALA A 114 -1.55 -12.03 -3.62
CA ALA A 114 -1.60 -11.00 -4.66
C ALA A 114 -0.25 -10.81 -5.35
N GLY A 115 -0.28 -10.59 -6.67
CA GLY A 115 0.91 -10.22 -7.44
C GLY A 115 1.27 -8.75 -7.22
N VAL A 116 2.52 -8.47 -6.80
CA VAL A 116 2.97 -7.10 -6.51
C VAL A 116 2.85 -6.20 -7.74
N GLU A 117 3.29 -6.67 -8.90
CA GLU A 117 3.27 -5.89 -10.15
C GLU A 117 1.83 -5.57 -10.59
N ARG A 118 0.92 -6.51 -10.43
CA ARG A 118 -0.50 -6.32 -10.75
C ARG A 118 -1.14 -5.33 -9.77
N GLY A 119 -0.78 -5.41 -8.50
CA GLY A 119 -1.18 -4.44 -7.48
C GLY A 119 -0.68 -3.03 -7.77
N VAL A 120 0.59 -2.88 -8.17
CA VAL A 120 1.15 -1.58 -8.59
C VAL A 120 0.40 -1.03 -9.80
N LEU A 121 0.10 -1.88 -10.79
CA LEU A 121 -0.65 -1.46 -11.98
C LEU A 121 -2.06 -0.97 -11.61
N ALA A 122 -2.78 -1.68 -10.75
CA ALA A 122 -4.11 -1.28 -10.29
C ALA A 122 -4.08 0.08 -9.58
N VAL A 123 -3.13 0.27 -8.64
CA VAL A 123 -2.95 1.53 -7.91
C VAL A 123 -2.60 2.69 -8.85
N LEU A 124 -1.69 2.47 -9.82
CA LEU A 124 -1.33 3.51 -10.79
C LEU A 124 -2.51 3.84 -11.71
N ASN A 125 -3.28 2.85 -12.13
CA ASN A 125 -4.48 3.05 -12.97
C ASN A 125 -5.53 3.90 -12.24
N GLU A 126 -5.73 3.70 -10.95
CA GLU A 126 -6.65 4.52 -10.15
C GLU A 126 -6.11 5.93 -9.89
N ALA A 127 -4.82 6.06 -9.66
CA ALA A 127 -4.20 7.34 -9.33
C ALA A 127 -4.02 8.25 -10.54
N TYR A 128 -3.90 7.70 -11.75
CA TYR A 128 -3.68 8.48 -12.97
C TYR A 128 -4.91 9.32 -13.31
N THR A 129 -4.74 10.64 -13.32
CA THR A 129 -5.82 11.58 -13.58
C THR A 129 -5.34 12.68 -14.54
N VAL A 130 -6.12 12.93 -15.58
CA VAL A 130 -5.93 14.10 -16.47
C VAL A 130 -6.97 15.15 -16.08
N GLU A 131 -6.51 16.28 -15.61
CA GLU A 131 -7.36 17.44 -15.27
C GLU A 131 -7.25 18.47 -16.41
N GLU A 132 -8.15 18.39 -17.38
CA GLU A 132 -8.15 19.29 -18.55
C GLU A 132 -8.34 20.76 -18.16
N GLU A 133 -9.23 21.03 -17.21
CA GLU A 133 -9.49 22.40 -16.71
C GLU A 133 -8.24 23.06 -16.13
N ASN A 134 -7.36 22.27 -15.51
CA ASN A 134 -6.13 22.72 -14.88
C ASN A 134 -4.90 22.53 -15.80
N ASN A 135 -5.12 21.95 -16.97
CA ASN A 135 -4.06 21.58 -17.93
C ASN A 135 -2.91 20.84 -17.24
N ARG A 136 -3.27 19.75 -16.48
CA ARG A 136 -2.28 18.92 -15.78
C ARG A 136 -2.62 17.45 -15.78
N THR A 137 -1.57 16.65 -15.75
CA THR A 137 -1.63 15.24 -15.39
C THR A 137 -1.15 15.10 -13.95
N VAL A 138 -1.85 14.30 -13.17
CA VAL A 138 -1.53 14.07 -11.75
C VAL A 138 -1.69 12.61 -11.37
N LEU A 139 -0.75 12.07 -10.59
CA LEU A 139 -0.90 10.79 -9.92
C LEU A 139 -1.45 11.03 -8.51
N LYS A 140 -2.76 10.78 -8.33
CA LYS A 140 -3.45 10.94 -7.03
C LYS A 140 -3.22 9.73 -6.10
N LEU A 141 -1.97 9.34 -5.94
CA LEU A 141 -1.59 8.28 -5.01
C LEU A 141 -1.98 8.63 -3.57
N LYS A 142 -2.40 7.64 -2.80
CA LYS A 142 -2.48 7.80 -1.33
C LYS A 142 -1.11 8.20 -0.80
N SER A 143 -1.05 9.10 0.17
CA SER A 143 0.21 9.68 0.66
C SER A 143 1.21 8.64 1.12
N HIS A 144 0.74 7.52 1.74
CA HIS A 144 1.61 6.43 2.16
C HIS A 144 2.22 5.63 0.99
N LEU A 145 1.60 5.65 -0.20
CA LEU A 145 2.12 5.00 -1.41
C LEU A 145 3.01 5.92 -2.25
N SER A 146 2.97 7.23 -2.01
CA SER A 146 3.79 8.18 -2.77
C SER A 146 5.28 7.92 -2.56
N PRO A 147 6.08 7.75 -3.62
CA PRO A 147 7.51 7.47 -3.49
C PRO A 147 8.31 8.64 -2.91
N ILE A 148 7.82 9.86 -3.09
CA ILE A 148 8.35 11.09 -2.53
C ILE A 148 7.25 11.72 -1.68
N LYS A 149 7.51 11.92 -0.39
CA LYS A 149 6.52 12.41 0.56
C LYS A 149 6.35 13.93 0.52
N ALA A 150 7.44 14.64 0.29
CA ALA A 150 7.42 16.08 0.12
C ALA A 150 8.56 16.53 -0.79
N ALA A 151 8.33 17.64 -1.50
CA ALA A 151 9.36 18.33 -2.27
C ALA A 151 9.58 19.74 -1.73
N VAL A 152 10.81 20.06 -1.34
CA VAL A 152 11.19 21.39 -0.89
C VAL A 152 11.79 22.16 -2.06
N ILE A 153 11.22 23.31 -2.40
CA ILE A 153 11.52 24.07 -3.61
C ILE A 153 11.99 25.45 -3.24
N PRO A 154 13.30 25.77 -3.32
CA PRO A 154 13.77 27.14 -3.19
C PRO A 154 13.32 27.96 -4.40
N LEU A 155 12.71 29.13 -4.15
CA LEU A 155 12.18 30.03 -5.22
C LEU A 155 13.25 30.41 -6.23
N LYS A 156 14.50 30.61 -5.79
CA LYS A 156 15.66 30.88 -6.64
C LYS A 156 16.84 29.97 -6.30
N ARG A 157 17.20 29.11 -7.24
CA ARG A 157 18.29 28.13 -7.13
C ARG A 157 19.68 28.76 -6.93
N ASN A 158 19.88 29.98 -7.38
CA ASN A 158 21.15 30.71 -7.30
C ASN A 158 21.25 31.67 -6.09
N ASN A 159 20.25 31.63 -5.20
CA ASN A 159 20.29 32.32 -3.91
C ASN A 159 20.67 31.33 -2.83
N GLN A 160 21.88 31.47 -2.26
CA GLN A 160 22.44 30.54 -1.31
C GLN A 160 21.62 30.46 0.00
N ASP A 161 21.05 31.58 0.46
CA ASP A 161 20.28 31.62 1.70
C ASP A 161 18.98 30.82 1.58
N LEU A 162 18.29 30.97 0.43
CA LEU A 162 17.08 30.15 0.15
C LEU A 162 17.41 28.66 0.04
N VAL A 163 18.53 28.33 -0.62
CA VAL A 163 18.97 26.92 -0.74
C VAL A 163 19.34 26.32 0.63
N ASN A 164 20.04 27.11 1.46
CA ASN A 164 20.40 26.68 2.82
C ASN A 164 19.16 26.45 3.68
N LEU A 165 18.19 27.36 3.65
CA LEU A 165 16.92 27.20 4.36
C LEU A 165 16.14 26.00 3.85
N ALA A 166 16.06 25.80 2.53
CA ALA A 166 15.41 24.64 1.93
C ALA A 166 16.05 23.31 2.38
N ASN A 167 17.38 23.24 2.48
CA ASN A 167 18.09 22.07 3.02
C ASN A 167 17.77 21.83 4.50
N LYS A 168 17.66 22.90 5.29
CA LYS A 168 17.25 22.80 6.69
C LYS A 168 15.82 22.21 6.81
N VAL A 169 14.87 22.77 6.08
CA VAL A 169 13.47 22.30 6.03
C VAL A 169 13.41 20.82 5.60
N LYS A 170 14.15 20.44 4.55
CA LYS A 170 14.24 19.04 4.13
C LYS A 170 14.74 18.13 5.26
N SER A 171 15.80 18.53 5.96
CA SER A 171 16.39 17.74 7.04
C SER A 171 15.42 17.57 8.21
N GLU A 172 14.67 18.61 8.56
CA GLU A 172 13.62 18.55 9.58
C GLU A 172 12.53 17.55 9.18
N LEU A 173 11.98 17.65 7.97
CA LEU A 173 10.97 16.73 7.48
C LEU A 173 11.47 15.25 7.42
N GLN A 174 12.73 15.05 7.01
CA GLN A 174 13.33 13.71 7.02
C GLN A 174 13.46 13.13 8.42
N SER A 175 13.75 13.97 9.43
CA SER A 175 13.86 13.53 10.82
C SER A 175 12.55 13.03 11.41
N LEU A 176 11.40 13.40 10.82
CA LEU A 176 10.07 12.90 11.21
C LEU A 176 9.80 11.45 10.78
N GLY A 177 10.70 10.83 10.00
CA GLY A 177 10.52 9.46 9.54
C GLY A 177 9.43 9.27 8.48
N LEU A 178 8.95 10.33 7.86
CA LEU A 178 7.87 10.30 6.86
C LEU A 178 8.25 9.56 5.56
N GLY A 179 9.53 9.32 5.33
CA GLY A 179 10.08 8.72 4.12
C GLY A 179 10.87 9.73 3.28
N ARG A 180 10.92 9.53 1.97
CA ARG A 180 11.78 10.33 1.08
C ARG A 180 11.26 11.75 0.90
N VAL A 181 12.09 12.74 1.24
CA VAL A 181 11.90 14.16 0.96
C VAL A 181 12.96 14.63 -0.04
N MET A 182 12.56 15.36 -1.08
CA MET A 182 13.46 15.88 -2.12
C MET A 182 13.64 17.39 -2.03
N ILE A 183 14.82 17.89 -2.43
CA ILE A 183 15.00 19.26 -2.89
C ILE A 183 14.78 19.27 -4.41
N GLU A 184 13.87 20.11 -4.88
CA GLU A 184 13.67 20.34 -6.30
C GLU A 184 14.21 21.74 -6.66
N ASN A 185 15.36 21.74 -7.29
CA ASN A 185 16.10 22.96 -7.59
C ASN A 185 16.28 23.21 -9.11
N SER A 186 15.46 22.55 -9.94
CA SER A 186 15.51 22.65 -11.39
C SER A 186 14.28 23.38 -11.94
N GLY A 187 14.50 24.34 -12.82
CA GLY A 187 13.41 25.05 -13.49
C GLY A 187 12.75 26.16 -12.65
N ASN A 188 11.56 26.58 -13.09
CA ASN A 188 10.72 27.50 -12.34
C ASN A 188 9.72 26.75 -11.45
N ILE A 189 9.14 27.45 -10.49
CA ILE A 189 8.28 26.87 -9.47
C ILE A 189 7.04 26.17 -10.05
N GLY A 190 6.38 26.76 -11.05
CA GLY A 190 5.22 26.15 -11.68
C GLY A 190 5.55 24.84 -12.38
N LYS A 191 6.72 24.77 -13.06
CA LYS A 191 7.19 23.53 -13.70
C LYS A 191 7.54 22.46 -12.67
N ASN A 192 8.12 22.86 -11.54
CA ASN A 192 8.44 21.95 -10.45
C ASN A 192 7.16 21.38 -9.82
N TYR A 193 6.14 22.20 -9.58
CA TYR A 193 4.85 21.73 -9.11
C TYR A 193 4.25 20.69 -10.06
N ARG A 194 4.23 20.96 -11.39
CA ARG A 194 3.72 19.99 -12.38
C ARG A 194 4.47 18.66 -12.35
N ARG A 195 5.80 18.70 -12.28
CA ARG A 195 6.61 17.48 -12.16
C ARG A 195 6.23 16.67 -10.91
N HIS A 196 6.02 17.33 -9.78
CA HIS A 196 5.63 16.67 -8.54
C HIS A 196 4.17 16.19 -8.55
N ASP A 197 3.28 16.87 -9.25
CA ASP A 197 1.93 16.38 -9.54
C ASP A 197 1.99 15.07 -10.35
N GLU A 198 2.81 15.02 -11.41
CA GLU A 198 2.98 13.87 -12.31
C GLU A 198 3.57 12.63 -11.62
N ILE A 199 4.45 12.81 -10.64
CA ILE A 199 5.05 11.68 -9.89
C ILE A 199 4.33 11.36 -8.58
N GLY A 200 3.25 12.06 -8.28
CA GLY A 200 2.38 11.77 -7.14
C GLY A 200 2.88 12.26 -5.79
N THR A 201 3.77 13.26 -5.73
CA THR A 201 4.21 13.87 -4.47
C THR A 201 3.05 14.63 -3.80
N PRO A 202 2.61 14.28 -2.59
CA PRO A 202 1.42 14.87 -1.99
C PRO A 202 1.58 16.35 -1.62
N MET A 203 2.79 16.78 -1.26
CA MET A 203 3.06 18.14 -0.82
C MET A 203 4.30 18.75 -1.47
N CYS A 204 4.19 20.02 -1.88
CA CYS A 204 5.33 20.83 -2.27
C CYS A 204 5.48 22.01 -1.30
N ILE A 205 6.68 22.21 -0.79
CA ILE A 205 7.02 23.25 0.18
C ILE A 205 7.93 24.27 -0.48
N THR A 206 7.44 25.49 -0.65
CA THR A 206 8.20 26.58 -1.27
C THR A 206 8.88 27.42 -0.21
N VAL A 207 10.19 27.61 -0.40
CA VAL A 207 11.03 28.53 0.39
C VAL A 207 11.32 29.76 -0.47
N ASP A 208 10.83 30.90 -0.04
CA ASP A 208 10.95 32.21 -0.74
C ASP A 208 11.63 33.27 0.13
N PHE A 209 11.68 34.53 -0.35
CA PHE A 209 12.35 35.63 0.38
C PHE A 209 11.66 35.93 1.71
N GLU A 210 10.35 35.88 1.75
CA GLU A 210 9.58 36.08 2.99
C GLU A 210 9.90 34.99 4.01
N SER A 211 10.24 33.76 3.54
CA SER A 211 10.68 32.67 4.43
C SER A 211 11.94 32.98 5.22
N LEU A 212 12.83 33.82 4.66
CA LEU A 212 14.04 34.29 5.34
C LEU A 212 13.73 35.34 6.41
N GLU A 213 12.69 36.14 6.19
CA GLU A 213 12.31 37.23 7.08
C GLU A 213 11.50 36.77 8.30
N ASN A 214 10.50 35.92 8.08
CA ASN A 214 9.50 35.54 9.08
C ASN A 214 9.48 34.06 9.48
N GLN A 215 10.46 33.25 9.01
CA GLN A 215 10.57 31.84 9.33
C GLN A 215 9.29 31.07 8.98
N SER A 216 8.72 31.30 7.80
CA SER A 216 7.54 30.63 7.28
C SER A 216 7.81 30.02 5.90
N VAL A 217 6.97 29.10 5.45
CA VAL A 217 7.03 28.48 4.13
C VAL A 217 5.63 28.37 3.52
N THR A 218 5.55 28.28 2.20
CA THR A 218 4.28 27.99 1.54
C THR A 218 4.17 26.50 1.25
N VAL A 219 3.15 25.85 1.79
CA VAL A 219 2.81 24.45 1.51
C VAL A 219 1.72 24.41 0.46
N ARG A 220 1.93 23.61 -0.59
CA ARG A 220 0.95 23.35 -1.64
C ARG A 220 0.52 21.89 -1.60
N ASP A 221 -0.77 21.67 -1.46
CA ASP A 221 -1.40 20.37 -1.59
C ASP A 221 -1.57 19.97 -3.07
N ARG A 222 -1.18 18.73 -3.42
CA ARG A 222 -1.23 18.21 -4.79
C ARG A 222 -2.66 18.15 -5.33
N ASP A 223 -3.59 17.63 -4.54
CA ASP A 223 -4.92 17.27 -5.03
C ASP A 223 -5.79 18.51 -5.23
N THR A 224 -5.74 19.44 -4.31
CA THR A 224 -6.54 20.67 -4.33
C THR A 224 -5.84 21.86 -4.96
N MET A 225 -4.51 21.79 -5.14
CA MET A 225 -3.62 22.91 -5.53
C MET A 225 -3.64 24.10 -4.57
N LYS A 226 -4.34 24.00 -3.44
CA LYS A 226 -4.36 25.05 -2.43
C LYS A 226 -2.96 25.27 -1.87
N GLN A 227 -2.67 26.53 -1.63
CA GLN A 227 -1.41 26.96 -1.02
C GLN A 227 -1.70 27.67 0.28
N GLU A 228 -0.98 27.30 1.31
CA GLU A 228 -1.10 27.86 2.64
C GLU A 228 0.29 28.24 3.16
N ARG A 229 0.37 29.39 3.83
CA ARG A 229 1.60 29.82 4.48
C ARG A 229 1.58 29.41 5.94
N ILE A 230 2.58 28.64 6.34
CA ILE A 230 2.71 28.13 7.71
C ILE A 230 4.06 28.51 8.30
N SER A 231 4.12 28.61 9.63
CA SER A 231 5.39 28.79 10.34
C SER A 231 6.25 27.52 10.23
N LEU A 232 7.57 27.68 10.15
CA LEU A 232 8.51 26.54 10.22
C LEU A 232 8.35 25.74 11.50
N SER A 233 7.95 26.35 12.61
CA SER A 233 7.69 25.65 13.86
C SER A 233 6.48 24.70 13.80
N GLU A 234 5.58 24.88 12.82
CA GLU A 234 4.37 24.09 12.65
C GLU A 234 4.53 23.00 11.58
N ILE A 235 5.65 22.98 10.86
CA ILE A 235 5.84 22.07 9.72
C ILE A 235 5.80 20.58 10.10
N SER A 236 6.12 20.27 11.35
CA SER A 236 6.09 18.91 11.88
C SER A 236 4.70 18.41 12.27
N THR A 237 3.74 19.30 12.37
CA THR A 237 2.36 19.02 12.77
C THR A 237 1.35 19.24 11.63
N TYR A 238 1.82 19.79 10.52
CA TYR A 238 1.04 20.00 9.31
C TYR A 238 0.88 18.71 8.51
#